data_6bdcaf38769f8abd5e2df1d7754a8a40
#
_entry.id   6bdcaf38769f8abd5e2df1d7754a8a40
#
_cell.length_a   1.000
_cell.length_b   1.000
_cell.length_c   1.000
_cell.angle_alpha   90.00
_cell.angle_beta   90.00
_cell.angle_gamma   90.00
#
_symmetry.space_group_name_H-M   'P 1'
#
loop_
_entity.id
_entity.type
_entity.pdbx_description
1 polymer ?
#
loop_
_entity_poly.entity_id
_entity_poly.type
_entity_poly.pdbx_seq_one_letter_code
_entity_poly.pdbx_strand_id
1 'polypeptide(L)'
;MSAGAGKHPFLSGLLFLIVFIGIFGLGIYLILFKFQIKSDYNIVRGSSPYAVGIINLTGTINSSSNFTSLLDHYKHESYVKAVVIRVNSPGGEVAPSQAMYEQLTKFKKYKKVVVSMGSVAASGAYYVSSAANEIVAEPGTLTGSIGVILEMPNVYKLMKKVGVSYNYIVSGPYKDIGTPFKEMTPKQREKLQGVVMNVYGQFVDAVAKGRNLKAGYVKKLANGMVYSGQQALKYHLVDKLGDFKDALNLAKTLAGIRGKPTIIYPVKKQPNLLQSVIKRAVKSFIGYVGGKVFLKGAGFISYNNLTLD
;
A
#
# COMPACT_ATOMS: atom_id res chain seq x y z
N MET A 1 77.06 11.29 14.99
CA MET A 1 76.27 10.89 13.80
C MET A 1 74.83 10.90 14.18
N SER A 2 74.10 11.98 13.86
CA SER A 2 72.67 12.11 14.13
C SER A 2 71.91 11.72 12.84
N ALA A 3 71.15 10.66 12.90
CA ALA A 3 70.28 10.24 11.81
C ALA A 3 69.07 11.18 11.75
N GLY A 4 69.05 12.04 10.75
CA GLY A 4 67.88 12.91 10.46
C GLY A 4 66.69 12.06 9.98
N ALA A 5 65.63 12.05 10.77
CA ALA A 5 64.35 11.42 10.35
C ALA A 5 63.78 12.21 9.16
N GLY A 6 63.85 11.65 7.98
CA GLY A 6 63.27 12.21 6.76
C GLY A 6 61.76 12.38 6.90
N LYS A 7 61.32 13.60 6.99
CA LYS A 7 59.88 13.91 6.91
C LYS A 7 59.41 13.66 5.50
N HIS A 8 58.60 12.60 5.30
CA HIS A 8 57.92 12.32 4.03
C HIS A 8 56.69 13.19 3.90
N PRO A 9 56.76 14.36 3.26
CA PRO A 9 55.63 15.33 3.21
C PRO A 9 54.43 14.74 2.49
N PHE A 10 54.60 13.79 1.59
CA PHE A 10 53.56 13.08 0.88
C PHE A 10 52.75 12.14 1.80
N LEU A 11 53.43 11.40 2.70
CA LEU A 11 52.76 10.52 3.67
C LEU A 11 51.98 11.27 4.70
N SER A 12 52.48 12.41 5.19
CA SER A 12 51.78 13.28 6.14
C SER A 12 50.54 13.95 5.51
N GLY A 13 50.63 14.38 4.24
CA GLY A 13 49.51 14.91 3.49
C GLY A 13 48.41 13.89 3.25
N LEU A 14 48.79 12.65 2.91
CA LEU A 14 47.84 11.53 2.72
C LEU A 14 47.11 11.16 4.04
N LEU A 15 47.88 11.10 5.14
CA LEU A 15 47.32 10.85 6.49
C LEU A 15 46.33 11.95 6.89
N PHE A 16 46.69 13.20 6.63
CA PHE A 16 45.81 14.35 6.94
C PHE A 16 44.51 14.30 6.12
N LEU A 17 44.60 13.94 4.84
CA LEU A 17 43.43 13.80 3.98
C LEU A 17 42.50 12.66 4.46
N ILE A 18 43.05 11.52 4.88
CA ILE A 18 42.28 10.37 5.40
C ILE A 18 41.58 10.76 6.71
N VAL A 19 42.27 11.43 7.63
CA VAL A 19 41.70 11.91 8.89
C VAL A 19 40.61 12.97 8.64
N PHE A 20 40.83 13.90 7.71
CA PHE A 20 39.84 14.91 7.33
C PHE A 20 38.57 14.28 6.74
N ILE A 21 38.71 13.31 5.82
CA ILE A 21 37.57 12.55 5.23
C ILE A 21 36.85 11.77 6.32
N GLY A 22 37.59 11.16 7.28
CA GLY A 22 37.00 10.43 8.42
C GLY A 22 36.16 11.34 9.34
N ILE A 23 36.72 12.49 9.73
CA ILE A 23 36.02 13.48 10.59
C ILE A 23 34.80 14.08 9.86
N PHE A 24 34.95 14.44 8.59
CA PHE A 24 33.89 14.98 7.77
C PHE A 24 32.77 13.95 7.54
N GLY A 25 33.15 12.69 7.26
CA GLY A 25 32.22 11.57 7.13
C GLY A 25 31.45 11.25 8.44
N LEU A 26 32.17 11.31 9.60
CA LEU A 26 31.55 11.14 10.90
C LEU A 26 30.62 12.33 11.22
N GLY A 27 30.98 13.55 10.89
CA GLY A 27 30.11 14.72 11.03
C GLY A 27 28.83 14.61 10.22
N ILE A 28 28.95 14.22 8.95
CA ILE A 28 27.77 13.94 8.10
C ILE A 28 26.93 12.79 8.66
N TYR A 29 27.57 11.71 9.12
CA TYR A 29 26.87 10.57 9.73
C TYR A 29 26.09 11.00 10.97
N LEU A 30 26.68 11.78 11.88
CA LEU A 30 26.01 12.27 13.09
C LEU A 30 24.86 13.25 12.76
N ILE A 31 25.02 14.10 11.75
CA ILE A 31 23.94 14.98 11.26
C ILE A 31 22.79 14.14 10.68
N LEU A 32 23.10 13.17 9.83
CA LEU A 32 22.10 12.27 9.23
C LEU A 32 21.41 11.41 10.30
N PHE A 33 22.16 10.95 11.31
CA PHE A 33 21.62 10.19 12.43
C PHE A 33 20.67 11.02 13.30
N LYS A 34 21.00 12.28 13.60
CA LYS A 34 20.08 13.22 14.28
C LYS A 34 18.82 13.52 13.46
N PHE A 35 18.91 13.55 12.13
CA PHE A 35 17.73 13.72 11.26
C PHE A 35 16.86 12.47 11.15
N GLN A 36 17.34 11.27 11.49
CA GLN A 36 16.58 10.03 11.49
C GLN A 36 15.64 9.86 12.69
N ILE A 37 15.79 10.66 13.75
CA ILE A 37 14.92 10.62 14.96
C ILE A 37 13.69 11.53 14.80
N LYS A 38 13.26 11.86 13.58
CA LYS A 38 11.93 12.44 13.39
C LYS A 38 10.88 11.34 13.59
N SER A 39 10.05 11.52 14.62
CA SER A 39 8.86 10.71 14.85
C SER A 39 8.12 10.47 13.52
N ASP A 40 7.93 9.21 13.16
CA ASP A 40 7.15 8.81 11.97
C ASP A 40 5.65 9.16 12.12
N TYR A 41 5.28 9.90 13.17
CA TYR A 41 3.89 10.21 13.53
C TYR A 41 3.72 11.68 13.94
N ASN A 42 2.65 12.30 13.44
CA ASN A 42 2.13 13.56 13.97
C ASN A 42 1.14 13.23 15.11
N ILE A 43 1.40 13.77 16.28
CA ILE A 43 0.61 13.52 17.49
C ILE A 43 -0.16 14.79 17.85
N VAL A 44 -1.49 14.71 17.82
CA VAL A 44 -2.38 15.73 18.40
C VAL A 44 -2.75 15.27 19.80
N ARG A 45 -2.14 15.87 20.82
CA ARG A 45 -2.36 15.48 22.21
C ARG A 45 -3.76 15.84 22.68
N GLY A 46 -4.41 14.91 23.35
CA GLY A 46 -5.65 15.07 24.08
C GLY A 46 -5.39 15.15 25.60
N SER A 47 -6.46 15.22 26.38
CA SER A 47 -6.39 15.14 27.85
C SER A 47 -6.33 13.70 28.39
N SER A 48 -6.61 12.69 27.54
CA SER A 48 -6.55 11.28 27.90
C SER A 48 -5.14 10.71 27.72
N PRO A 49 -4.69 9.79 28.59
CA PRO A 49 -3.45 9.03 28.37
C PRO A 49 -3.58 8.02 27.22
N TYR A 50 -4.79 7.78 26.74
CA TYR A 50 -5.05 6.85 25.65
C TYR A 50 -5.23 7.56 24.32
N ALA A 51 -4.91 6.83 23.25
CA ALA A 51 -4.90 7.36 21.90
C ALA A 51 -5.81 6.56 20.94
N VAL A 52 -6.21 7.27 19.87
CA VAL A 52 -6.80 6.70 18.65
C VAL A 52 -5.78 6.86 17.53
N GLY A 53 -5.36 5.74 16.94
CA GLY A 53 -4.49 5.72 15.76
C GLY A 53 -5.29 5.97 14.48
N ILE A 54 -4.72 6.69 13.54
CA ILE A 54 -5.34 6.92 12.23
C ILE A 54 -4.57 6.15 11.16
N ILE A 55 -5.30 5.49 10.27
CA ILE A 55 -4.77 4.91 9.04
C ILE A 55 -5.50 5.51 7.86
N ASN A 56 -4.78 6.09 6.91
CA ASN A 56 -5.36 6.61 5.69
C ASN A 56 -5.27 5.56 4.57
N LEU A 57 -6.42 5.19 4.00
CA LEU A 57 -6.54 4.37 2.80
C LEU A 57 -7.04 5.26 1.66
N THR A 58 -6.11 5.78 0.86
CA THR A 58 -6.40 6.77 -0.18
C THR A 58 -5.87 6.33 -1.54
N GLY A 59 -6.60 6.67 -2.61
CA GLY A 59 -6.24 6.32 -3.99
C GLY A 59 -6.44 4.84 -4.30
N THR A 60 -5.88 4.38 -5.41
CA THR A 60 -5.98 2.99 -5.86
C THR A 60 -5.17 2.05 -4.97
N ILE A 61 -5.74 0.91 -4.61
CA ILE A 61 -5.08 -0.11 -3.80
C ILE A 61 -4.19 -0.98 -4.70
N ASN A 62 -2.87 -0.77 -4.64
CA ASN A 62 -1.88 -1.55 -5.39
C ASN A 62 -0.97 -2.39 -4.46
N SER A 63 -0.98 -2.10 -3.16
CA SER A 63 -0.17 -2.80 -2.15
C SER A 63 -0.83 -2.76 -0.78
N SER A 64 -0.65 -3.80 0.01
CA SER A 64 -1.13 -3.89 1.39
C SER A 64 -0.06 -3.50 2.43
N SER A 65 1.22 -3.41 2.05
CA SER A 65 2.35 -3.40 2.98
C SER A 65 2.30 -2.24 4.00
N ASN A 66 2.06 -1.02 3.55
CA ASN A 66 1.99 0.14 4.45
C ASN A 66 0.82 0.05 5.43
N PHE A 67 -0.35 -0.39 4.95
CA PHE A 67 -1.54 -0.56 5.77
C PHE A 67 -1.33 -1.63 6.86
N THR A 68 -0.78 -2.78 6.49
CA THR A 68 -0.53 -3.89 7.41
C THR A 68 0.56 -3.56 8.42
N SER A 69 1.62 -2.85 8.02
CA SER A 69 2.66 -2.37 8.94
C SER A 69 2.12 -1.39 9.97
N LEU A 70 1.21 -0.48 9.59
CA LEU A 70 0.58 0.44 10.53
C LEU A 70 -0.35 -0.29 11.50
N LEU A 71 -1.10 -1.29 11.06
CA LEU A 71 -1.91 -2.13 11.94
C LEU A 71 -1.02 -2.87 12.94
N ASP A 72 0.08 -3.46 12.49
CA ASP A 72 1.00 -4.17 13.36
C ASP A 72 1.64 -3.24 14.38
N HIS A 73 2.09 -2.05 13.96
CA HIS A 73 2.58 -1.03 14.87
C HIS A 73 1.54 -0.67 15.93
N TYR A 74 0.32 -0.28 15.53
CA TYR A 74 -0.71 0.08 16.50
C TYR A 74 -1.16 -1.08 17.39
N LYS A 75 -1.01 -2.33 16.95
CA LYS A 75 -1.29 -3.50 17.77
C LYS A 75 -0.40 -3.56 19.02
N HIS A 76 0.88 -3.25 18.85
CA HIS A 76 1.88 -3.31 19.93
C HIS A 76 1.89 -2.08 20.84
N GLU A 77 1.33 -0.95 20.40
CA GLU A 77 1.28 0.28 21.21
C GLU A 77 0.18 0.22 22.27
N SER A 78 0.53 0.01 23.52
CA SER A 78 -0.41 -0.23 24.64
C SER A 78 -1.36 0.94 24.90
N TYR A 79 -0.92 2.17 24.63
CA TYR A 79 -1.72 3.39 24.80
C TYR A 79 -2.72 3.63 23.66
N VAL A 80 -2.54 3.03 22.46
CA VAL A 80 -3.52 3.04 21.38
C VAL A 80 -4.62 2.05 21.69
N LYS A 81 -5.85 2.52 21.88
CA LYS A 81 -7.02 1.67 22.25
C LYS A 81 -7.97 1.42 21.10
N ALA A 82 -7.97 2.28 20.09
CA ALA A 82 -8.76 2.13 18.88
C ALA A 82 -8.02 2.66 17.67
N VAL A 83 -8.47 2.26 16.48
CA VAL A 83 -7.98 2.77 15.20
C VAL A 83 -9.16 3.25 14.38
N VAL A 84 -9.00 4.43 13.75
CA VAL A 84 -9.91 4.91 12.71
C VAL A 84 -9.22 4.81 11.35
N ILE A 85 -9.85 4.12 10.42
CA ILE A 85 -9.40 4.03 9.04
C ILE A 85 -10.17 5.07 8.23
N ARG A 86 -9.49 6.13 7.80
CA ARG A 86 -10.07 7.12 6.88
C ARG A 86 -9.91 6.61 5.45
N VAL A 87 -11.03 6.30 4.80
CA VAL A 87 -11.07 5.72 3.45
C VAL A 87 -11.50 6.77 2.43
N ASN A 88 -10.69 6.97 1.41
CA ASN A 88 -11.04 7.73 0.20
C ASN A 88 -10.39 7.07 -1.01
N SER A 89 -10.95 5.92 -1.42
CA SER A 89 -10.36 5.00 -2.39
C SER A 89 -11.45 4.35 -3.27
N PRO A 90 -11.25 4.27 -4.59
CA PRO A 90 -12.14 3.54 -5.49
C PRO A 90 -11.97 2.01 -5.40
N GLY A 91 -11.01 1.51 -4.59
CA GLY A 91 -10.58 0.13 -4.59
C GLY A 91 -9.29 -0.08 -5.39
N GLY A 92 -9.11 -1.27 -5.93
CA GLY A 92 -7.92 -1.62 -6.71
C GLY A 92 -7.72 -3.13 -6.79
N GLU A 93 -6.47 -3.57 -6.67
CA GLU A 93 -6.11 -4.98 -6.81
C GLU A 93 -6.73 -5.87 -5.74
N VAL A 94 -7.13 -7.06 -6.16
CA VAL A 94 -7.85 -8.02 -5.31
C VAL A 94 -6.97 -8.52 -4.18
N ALA A 95 -5.78 -9.05 -4.49
CA ALA A 95 -4.92 -9.68 -3.50
C ALA A 95 -4.47 -8.72 -2.39
N PRO A 96 -4.01 -7.48 -2.67
CA PRO A 96 -3.76 -6.48 -1.64
C PRO A 96 -4.99 -6.18 -0.78
N SER A 97 -6.18 -6.04 -1.38
CA SER A 97 -7.42 -5.78 -0.65
C SER A 97 -7.79 -6.94 0.29
N GLN A 98 -7.62 -8.18 -0.14
CA GLN A 98 -7.81 -9.37 0.68
C GLN A 98 -6.82 -9.43 1.85
N ALA A 99 -5.54 -9.17 1.59
CA ALA A 99 -4.52 -9.14 2.63
C ALA A 99 -4.82 -8.09 3.71
N MET A 100 -5.27 -6.89 3.30
CA MET A 100 -5.72 -5.85 4.24
C MET A 100 -6.94 -6.30 5.06
N TYR A 101 -7.95 -6.88 4.42
CA TYR A 101 -9.15 -7.40 5.08
C TYR A 101 -8.82 -8.45 6.13
N GLU A 102 -7.97 -9.41 5.78
CA GLU A 102 -7.56 -10.47 6.70
C GLU A 102 -6.80 -9.92 7.91
N GLN A 103 -5.85 -9.01 7.68
CA GLN A 103 -5.10 -8.38 8.76
C GLN A 103 -6.01 -7.55 9.66
N LEU A 104 -6.95 -6.81 9.08
CA LEU A 104 -7.93 -6.04 9.84
C LEU A 104 -8.85 -6.94 10.67
N THR A 105 -9.29 -8.07 10.10
CA THR A 105 -10.10 -9.07 10.80
C THR A 105 -9.36 -9.68 11.99
N LYS A 106 -8.04 -9.89 11.87
CA LYS A 106 -7.20 -10.33 12.99
C LYS A 106 -7.01 -9.22 14.02
N PHE A 107 -6.73 -7.99 13.56
CA PHE A 107 -6.46 -6.82 14.39
C PHE A 107 -7.65 -6.43 15.27
N LYS A 108 -8.88 -6.47 14.76
CA LYS A 108 -10.08 -6.10 15.53
C LYS A 108 -10.36 -6.96 16.75
N LYS A 109 -9.67 -8.11 16.90
CA LYS A 109 -9.71 -8.93 18.11
C LYS A 109 -8.93 -8.31 19.27
N TYR A 110 -8.01 -7.41 18.97
CA TYR A 110 -7.14 -6.74 19.96
C TYR A 110 -7.61 -5.33 20.27
N LYS A 111 -8.04 -4.57 19.26
CA LYS A 111 -8.42 -3.15 19.37
C LYS A 111 -9.63 -2.84 18.51
N LYS A 112 -10.43 -1.85 18.93
CA LYS A 112 -11.60 -1.42 18.18
C LYS A 112 -11.19 -0.71 16.89
N VAL A 113 -11.91 -1.00 15.81
CA VAL A 113 -11.69 -0.41 14.50
C VAL A 113 -12.98 0.23 14.01
N VAL A 114 -12.89 1.51 13.66
CA VAL A 114 -13.96 2.24 12.99
C VAL A 114 -13.47 2.70 11.63
N VAL A 115 -14.26 2.47 10.60
CA VAL A 115 -14.03 3.04 9.28
C VAL A 115 -14.76 4.35 9.16
N SER A 116 -14.10 5.39 8.65
CA SER A 116 -14.70 6.65 8.22
C SER A 116 -14.55 6.77 6.72
N MET A 117 -15.65 6.68 6.00
CA MET A 117 -15.67 6.83 4.55
C MET A 117 -15.74 8.29 4.15
N GLY A 118 -14.87 8.73 3.25
CA GLY A 118 -14.90 10.04 2.63
C GLY A 118 -15.75 10.05 1.36
N SER A 119 -15.27 10.72 0.31
CA SER A 119 -16.01 10.84 -0.94
C SER A 119 -16.27 9.47 -1.60
N VAL A 120 -15.25 8.57 -1.57
CA VAL A 120 -15.34 7.25 -2.19
C VAL A 120 -14.75 6.17 -1.27
N ALA A 121 -15.46 5.05 -1.12
CA ALA A 121 -14.99 3.85 -0.43
C ALA A 121 -15.60 2.62 -1.11
N ALA A 122 -15.16 2.31 -2.32
CA ALA A 122 -15.82 1.35 -3.20
C ALA A 122 -14.94 0.15 -3.56
N SER A 123 -15.55 -0.95 -4.02
CA SER A 123 -14.86 -2.15 -4.51
C SER A 123 -13.86 -2.69 -3.46
N GLY A 124 -12.58 -2.87 -3.79
CA GLY A 124 -11.55 -3.32 -2.85
C GLY A 124 -11.48 -2.52 -1.55
N ALA A 125 -11.77 -1.21 -1.59
CA ALA A 125 -11.81 -0.38 -0.38
C ALA A 125 -13.02 -0.69 0.50
N TYR A 126 -14.17 -1.04 -0.10
CA TYR A 126 -15.31 -1.55 0.65
C TYR A 126 -15.03 -2.96 1.19
N TYR A 127 -14.34 -3.80 0.41
CA TYR A 127 -13.88 -5.11 0.86
C TYR A 127 -13.13 -5.00 2.19
N VAL A 128 -12.10 -4.14 2.25
CA VAL A 128 -11.33 -3.87 3.47
C VAL A 128 -12.20 -3.31 4.58
N SER A 129 -13.05 -2.30 4.25
CA SER A 129 -13.90 -1.62 5.22
C SER A 129 -14.90 -2.57 5.90
N SER A 130 -15.40 -3.58 5.18
CA SER A 130 -16.36 -4.54 5.70
C SER A 130 -15.85 -5.36 6.89
N ALA A 131 -14.52 -5.42 7.09
CA ALA A 131 -13.90 -6.10 8.23
C ALA A 131 -13.98 -5.31 9.55
N ALA A 132 -14.29 -4.00 9.53
CA ALA A 132 -14.28 -3.15 10.72
C ALA A 132 -15.35 -3.53 11.75
N ASN A 133 -15.27 -2.97 12.97
CA ASN A 133 -16.35 -3.09 13.96
C ASN A 133 -17.52 -2.23 13.58
N GLU A 134 -17.27 -1.00 13.12
CA GLU A 134 -18.29 -0.03 12.71
C GLU A 134 -17.80 0.75 11.48
N ILE A 135 -18.74 1.12 10.62
CA ILE A 135 -18.49 1.91 9.42
C ILE A 135 -19.37 3.16 9.48
N VAL A 136 -18.75 4.32 9.43
CA VAL A 136 -19.39 5.63 9.33
C VAL A 136 -19.16 6.17 7.93
N ALA A 137 -20.23 6.55 7.23
CA ALA A 137 -20.18 7.15 5.90
C ALA A 137 -20.88 8.50 5.88
N GLU A 138 -20.37 9.44 5.10
CA GLU A 138 -21.13 10.66 4.81
C GLU A 138 -22.33 10.32 3.90
N PRO A 139 -23.47 11.04 3.97
CA PRO A 139 -24.66 10.71 3.17
C PRO A 139 -24.36 10.59 1.66
N GLY A 140 -23.47 11.42 1.15
CA GLY A 140 -23.03 11.47 -0.26
C GLY A 140 -21.84 10.57 -0.61
N THR A 141 -21.28 9.80 0.32
CA THR A 141 -20.21 8.85 0.03
C THR A 141 -20.62 7.88 -1.07
N LEU A 142 -19.76 7.66 -2.06
CA LEU A 142 -19.92 6.57 -3.02
C LEU A 142 -19.26 5.31 -2.48
N THR A 143 -20.04 4.24 -2.26
CA THR A 143 -19.56 2.99 -1.68
C THR A 143 -20.19 1.76 -2.34
N GLY A 144 -19.97 0.56 -1.79
CA GLY A 144 -20.40 -0.69 -2.42
C GLY A 144 -19.50 -1.08 -3.58
N SER A 145 -20.01 -1.10 -4.81
CA SER A 145 -19.31 -1.64 -5.98
C SER A 145 -18.74 -3.05 -5.69
N ILE A 146 -19.60 -3.88 -5.08
CA ILE A 146 -19.24 -5.25 -4.73
C ILE A 146 -19.29 -6.07 -6.01
N GLY A 147 -18.11 -6.34 -6.57
CA GLY A 147 -17.95 -7.01 -7.84
C GLY A 147 -16.48 -7.18 -8.21
N VAL A 148 -16.24 -7.97 -9.24
CA VAL A 148 -14.89 -8.25 -9.77
C VAL A 148 -14.92 -8.07 -11.27
N ILE A 149 -13.95 -7.35 -11.80
CA ILE A 149 -13.73 -7.19 -13.23
C ILE A 149 -12.34 -7.73 -13.60
N LEU A 150 -12.23 -8.22 -14.81
CA LEU A 150 -10.98 -8.57 -15.46
C LEU A 150 -10.95 -7.88 -16.82
N GLU A 151 -10.19 -6.79 -16.92
CA GLU A 151 -10.12 -5.97 -18.13
C GLU A 151 -9.01 -6.47 -19.04
N MET A 152 -9.34 -6.69 -20.31
CA MET A 152 -8.40 -7.14 -21.33
C MET A 152 -8.68 -6.37 -22.63
N PRO A 153 -7.84 -5.38 -22.98
CA PRO A 153 -7.96 -4.70 -24.27
C PRO A 153 -7.72 -5.68 -25.41
N ASN A 154 -8.40 -5.49 -26.54
CA ASN A 154 -8.20 -6.30 -27.74
C ASN A 154 -8.01 -5.39 -28.96
N VAL A 155 -6.86 -5.52 -29.62
CA VAL A 155 -6.47 -4.75 -30.82
C VAL A 155 -6.37 -5.61 -32.08
N TYR A 156 -6.80 -6.86 -32.04
CA TYR A 156 -6.69 -7.81 -33.15
C TYR A 156 -7.29 -7.29 -34.46
N LYS A 157 -8.51 -6.73 -34.39
CA LYS A 157 -9.20 -6.21 -35.59
C LYS A 157 -8.46 -4.99 -36.18
N LEU A 158 -7.85 -4.17 -35.32
CA LEU A 158 -7.04 -3.04 -35.78
C LEU A 158 -5.77 -3.54 -36.49
N MET A 159 -5.06 -4.49 -35.90
CA MET A 159 -3.86 -5.09 -36.50
C MET A 159 -4.14 -5.69 -37.86
N LYS A 160 -5.26 -6.42 -37.99
CA LYS A 160 -5.70 -6.94 -39.31
C LYS A 160 -5.90 -5.84 -40.37
N LYS A 161 -6.46 -4.71 -39.97
CA LYS A 161 -6.70 -3.59 -40.89
C LYS A 161 -5.41 -2.94 -41.40
N VAL A 162 -4.35 -2.93 -40.57
CA VAL A 162 -3.05 -2.33 -40.93
C VAL A 162 -2.04 -3.38 -41.43
N GLY A 163 -2.48 -4.62 -41.69
CA GLY A 163 -1.63 -5.68 -42.26
C GLY A 163 -0.59 -6.26 -41.30
N VAL A 164 -0.75 -6.07 -39.99
CA VAL A 164 0.16 -6.63 -38.96
C VAL A 164 -0.35 -7.97 -38.51
N SER A 165 0.50 -9.00 -38.52
CA SER A 165 0.23 -10.33 -37.97
C SER A 165 1.07 -10.58 -36.72
N TYR A 166 0.54 -11.38 -35.80
CA TYR A 166 1.25 -11.79 -34.60
C TYR A 166 1.10 -13.30 -34.41
N ASN A 167 2.23 -14.00 -34.29
CA ASN A 167 2.27 -15.45 -34.16
C ASN A 167 2.69 -15.84 -32.73
N TYR A 168 2.01 -16.85 -32.17
CA TYR A 168 2.30 -17.42 -30.86
C TYR A 168 2.85 -18.82 -31.00
N ILE A 169 3.92 -19.12 -30.27
CA ILE A 169 4.36 -20.47 -29.97
C ILE A 169 4.17 -20.66 -28.47
N VAL A 170 3.24 -21.50 -28.07
CA VAL A 170 2.84 -21.65 -26.67
C VAL A 170 2.95 -23.08 -26.18
N SER A 171 3.26 -23.28 -24.92
CA SER A 171 3.37 -24.59 -24.29
C SER A 171 2.02 -25.25 -23.99
N GLY A 172 0.90 -24.53 -24.11
CA GLY A 172 -0.42 -25.05 -23.81
C GLY A 172 -1.55 -24.12 -24.25
N PRO A 173 -2.80 -24.64 -24.36
CA PRO A 173 -3.92 -23.96 -25.03
C PRO A 173 -4.44 -22.70 -24.34
N TYR A 174 -4.02 -22.45 -23.09
CA TYR A 174 -4.44 -21.27 -22.32
C TYR A 174 -3.28 -20.32 -22.00
N LYS A 175 -2.04 -20.60 -22.50
CA LYS A 175 -0.89 -19.78 -22.11
C LYS A 175 -0.92 -18.37 -22.66
N ASP A 176 -1.64 -18.16 -23.76
CA ASP A 176 -1.86 -16.88 -24.41
C ASP A 176 -3.25 -16.27 -24.13
N ILE A 177 -3.98 -16.84 -23.16
CA ILE A 177 -5.29 -16.33 -22.78
C ILE A 177 -5.20 -14.86 -22.33
N GLY A 178 -6.10 -14.02 -22.81
CA GLY A 178 -6.11 -12.59 -22.49
C GLY A 178 -5.12 -11.74 -23.30
N THR A 179 -4.39 -12.33 -24.26
CA THR A 179 -3.57 -11.54 -25.18
C THR A 179 -4.42 -10.51 -25.95
N PRO A 180 -3.94 -9.28 -26.14
CA PRO A 180 -4.65 -8.26 -26.89
C PRO A 180 -4.67 -8.51 -28.41
N PHE A 181 -3.87 -9.45 -28.92
CA PHE A 181 -3.56 -9.59 -30.35
C PHE A 181 -4.33 -10.70 -31.06
N LYS A 182 -5.22 -11.40 -30.38
CA LYS A 182 -6.18 -12.35 -30.99
C LYS A 182 -7.53 -12.29 -30.28
N GLU A 183 -8.56 -12.79 -30.95
CA GLU A 183 -9.88 -12.94 -30.34
C GLU A 183 -9.85 -14.09 -29.33
N MET A 184 -10.52 -13.88 -28.20
CA MET A 184 -10.68 -14.90 -27.16
C MET A 184 -11.73 -15.92 -27.62
N THR A 185 -11.42 -17.20 -27.49
CA THR A 185 -12.38 -18.26 -27.77
C THR A 185 -13.44 -18.35 -26.65
N PRO A 186 -14.65 -18.89 -26.97
CA PRO A 186 -15.69 -19.10 -25.95
C PRO A 186 -15.19 -19.92 -24.76
N LYS A 187 -14.39 -20.97 -25.00
CA LYS A 187 -13.80 -21.81 -23.94
C LYS A 187 -12.80 -21.07 -23.06
N GLN A 188 -11.99 -20.18 -23.65
CA GLN A 188 -11.07 -19.32 -22.88
C GLN A 188 -11.86 -18.34 -22.01
N ARG A 189 -12.91 -17.71 -22.56
CA ARG A 189 -13.81 -16.82 -21.83
C ARG A 189 -14.46 -17.52 -20.63
N GLU A 190 -14.99 -18.74 -20.82
CA GLU A 190 -15.58 -19.56 -19.75
C GLU A 190 -14.59 -19.80 -18.61
N LYS A 191 -13.32 -20.12 -18.93
CA LYS A 191 -12.29 -20.35 -17.92
C LYS A 191 -11.99 -19.08 -17.11
N LEU A 192 -11.85 -17.94 -17.76
CA LEU A 192 -11.63 -16.66 -17.07
C LEU A 192 -12.87 -16.22 -16.27
N GLN A 193 -14.06 -16.43 -16.80
CA GLN A 193 -15.31 -16.19 -16.07
C GLN A 193 -15.35 -17.01 -14.79
N GLY A 194 -14.89 -18.26 -14.80
CA GLY A 194 -14.78 -19.11 -13.61
C GLY A 194 -13.86 -18.49 -12.55
N VAL A 195 -12.71 -17.92 -12.96
CA VAL A 195 -11.80 -17.20 -12.04
C VAL A 195 -12.47 -15.97 -11.45
N VAL A 196 -13.10 -15.13 -12.29
CA VAL A 196 -13.82 -13.93 -11.84
C VAL A 196 -14.91 -14.30 -10.84
N MET A 197 -15.71 -15.33 -11.11
CA MET A 197 -16.80 -15.76 -10.23
C MET A 197 -16.28 -16.38 -8.92
N ASN A 198 -15.14 -17.05 -8.93
CA ASN A 198 -14.51 -17.54 -7.71
C ASN A 198 -14.11 -16.38 -6.80
N VAL A 199 -13.40 -15.37 -7.33
CA VAL A 199 -13.00 -14.17 -6.57
C VAL A 199 -14.21 -13.37 -6.11
N TYR A 200 -15.23 -13.26 -6.96
CA TYR A 200 -16.50 -12.62 -6.61
C TYR A 200 -17.18 -13.32 -5.41
N GLY A 201 -17.22 -14.67 -5.40
CA GLY A 201 -17.73 -15.42 -4.26
C GLY A 201 -17.03 -15.08 -2.95
N GLN A 202 -15.69 -14.99 -2.99
CA GLN A 202 -14.89 -14.59 -1.83
C GLN A 202 -15.24 -13.18 -1.34
N PHE A 203 -15.52 -12.25 -2.25
CA PHE A 203 -15.93 -10.88 -1.86
C PHE A 203 -17.32 -10.90 -1.19
N VAL A 204 -18.28 -11.60 -1.76
CA VAL A 204 -19.62 -11.74 -1.15
C VAL A 204 -19.52 -12.33 0.26
N ASP A 205 -18.74 -13.39 0.45
CA ASP A 205 -18.54 -14.06 1.73
C ASP A 205 -17.86 -13.16 2.76
N ALA A 206 -16.85 -12.37 2.34
CA ALA A 206 -16.18 -11.42 3.18
C ALA A 206 -17.13 -10.34 3.70
N VAL A 207 -17.95 -9.77 2.82
CA VAL A 207 -18.97 -8.79 3.19
C VAL A 207 -20.04 -9.40 4.09
N ALA A 208 -20.56 -10.57 3.75
CA ALA A 208 -21.55 -11.28 4.55
C ALA A 208 -21.05 -11.52 5.98
N LYS A 209 -19.81 -12.00 6.12
CA LYS A 209 -19.16 -12.25 7.41
C LYS A 209 -18.85 -10.94 8.16
N GLY A 210 -18.31 -9.95 7.46
CA GLY A 210 -17.89 -8.69 8.07
C GLY A 210 -19.07 -7.84 8.55
N ARG A 211 -20.19 -7.87 7.82
CA ARG A 211 -21.41 -7.12 8.11
C ARG A 211 -22.48 -7.93 8.83
N ASN A 212 -22.20 -9.18 9.17
CA ASN A 212 -23.16 -10.12 9.77
C ASN A 212 -24.48 -10.23 8.97
N LEU A 213 -24.36 -10.33 7.64
CA LEU A 213 -25.47 -10.44 6.70
C LEU A 213 -25.52 -11.83 6.09
N LYS A 214 -26.71 -12.27 5.68
CA LYS A 214 -26.84 -13.53 4.92
C LYS A 214 -26.20 -13.40 3.55
N ALA A 215 -25.36 -14.36 3.14
CA ALA A 215 -24.67 -14.32 1.84
C ALA A 215 -25.63 -14.14 0.66
N GLY A 216 -26.84 -14.78 0.70
CA GLY A 216 -27.87 -14.60 -0.31
C GLY A 216 -28.43 -13.17 -0.39
N TYR A 217 -28.48 -12.44 0.74
CA TYR A 217 -28.84 -11.02 0.75
C TYR A 217 -27.73 -10.17 0.14
N VAL A 218 -26.49 -10.38 0.57
CA VAL A 218 -25.31 -9.67 0.00
C VAL A 218 -25.22 -9.90 -1.49
N LYS A 219 -25.45 -11.13 -1.98
CA LYS A 219 -25.42 -11.47 -3.41
C LYS A 219 -26.40 -10.65 -4.25
N LYS A 220 -27.57 -10.27 -3.70
CA LYS A 220 -28.52 -9.37 -4.39
C LYS A 220 -27.99 -7.94 -4.53
N LEU A 221 -27.18 -7.48 -3.58
CA LEU A 221 -26.55 -6.15 -3.59
C LEU A 221 -25.24 -6.14 -4.38
N ALA A 222 -24.59 -7.31 -4.54
CA ALA A 222 -23.26 -7.47 -5.11
C ALA A 222 -23.31 -7.62 -6.65
N ASN A 223 -23.98 -6.70 -7.32
CA ASN A 223 -24.12 -6.64 -8.77
C ASN A 223 -23.16 -5.65 -9.44
N GLY A 224 -22.17 -5.14 -8.68
CA GLY A 224 -21.22 -4.14 -9.13
C GLY A 224 -21.69 -2.68 -9.00
N MET A 225 -22.95 -2.44 -8.59
CA MET A 225 -23.49 -1.10 -8.41
C MET A 225 -22.83 -0.36 -7.22
N VAL A 226 -22.67 0.95 -7.40
CA VAL A 226 -22.33 1.88 -6.31
C VAL A 226 -23.58 2.35 -5.61
N TYR A 227 -23.46 2.63 -4.32
CA TYR A 227 -24.51 3.15 -3.48
C TYR A 227 -24.04 4.46 -2.82
N SER A 228 -24.97 5.39 -2.59
CA SER A 228 -24.68 6.51 -1.69
C SER A 228 -24.56 6.01 -0.25
N GLY A 229 -23.88 6.78 0.63
CA GLY A 229 -23.81 6.44 2.05
C GLY A 229 -25.18 6.24 2.67
N GLN A 230 -26.17 7.06 2.28
CA GLN A 230 -27.55 6.93 2.73
C GLN A 230 -28.20 5.61 2.27
N GLN A 231 -27.98 5.20 1.01
CA GLN A 231 -28.45 3.91 0.52
C GLN A 231 -27.74 2.74 1.21
N ALA A 232 -26.42 2.87 1.40
CA ALA A 232 -25.63 1.86 2.08
C ALA A 232 -26.08 1.63 3.53
N LEU A 233 -26.50 2.68 4.24
CA LEU A 233 -27.11 2.54 5.56
C LEU A 233 -28.41 1.73 5.50
N LYS A 234 -29.30 2.04 4.55
CA LYS A 234 -30.55 1.29 4.34
C LYS A 234 -30.32 -0.20 4.06
N TYR A 235 -29.21 -0.53 3.38
CA TYR A 235 -28.86 -1.91 3.03
C TYR A 235 -27.94 -2.57 4.08
N HIS A 236 -27.68 -1.93 5.21
CA HIS A 236 -26.79 -2.40 6.27
C HIS A 236 -25.33 -2.64 5.81
N LEU A 237 -24.93 -1.98 4.72
CA LEU A 237 -23.56 -1.97 4.25
C LEU A 237 -22.66 -1.03 5.06
N VAL A 238 -23.25 -0.02 5.71
CA VAL A 238 -22.62 0.86 6.71
C VAL A 238 -23.51 0.93 7.95
N ASP A 239 -22.95 1.38 9.08
CA ASP A 239 -23.63 1.37 10.38
C ASP A 239 -24.25 2.71 10.75
N LYS A 240 -23.60 3.82 10.33
CA LYS A 240 -24.00 5.18 10.67
C LYS A 240 -23.70 6.15 9.54
N LEU A 241 -24.49 7.23 9.49
CA LEU A 241 -24.12 8.42 8.74
C LEU A 241 -23.39 9.39 9.67
N GLY A 242 -22.36 10.05 9.14
CA GLY A 242 -21.57 11.03 9.87
C GLY A 242 -20.24 11.32 9.18
N ASP A 243 -19.50 12.25 9.75
CA ASP A 243 -18.21 12.69 9.27
C ASP A 243 -17.03 11.96 9.97
N PHE A 244 -15.80 12.41 9.71
CA PHE A 244 -14.61 11.87 10.35
C PHE A 244 -14.61 12.09 11.88
N LYS A 245 -15.17 13.20 12.36
CA LYS A 245 -15.26 13.51 13.79
C LYS A 245 -16.22 12.58 14.50
N ASP A 246 -17.32 12.21 13.85
CA ASP A 246 -18.28 11.23 14.36
C ASP A 246 -17.65 9.84 14.48
N ALA A 247 -16.87 9.44 13.47
CA ALA A 247 -16.11 8.19 13.51
C ALA A 247 -15.06 8.18 14.65
N LEU A 248 -14.36 9.30 14.90
CA LEU A 248 -13.45 9.44 16.04
C LEU A 248 -14.17 9.32 17.38
N ASN A 249 -15.32 9.97 17.52
CA ASN A 249 -16.13 9.90 18.72
C ASN A 249 -16.65 8.47 18.95
N LEU A 250 -17.06 7.79 17.90
CA LEU A 250 -17.50 6.40 17.97
C LEU A 250 -16.34 5.48 18.38
N ALA A 251 -15.16 5.64 17.79
CA ALA A 251 -13.97 4.88 18.16
C ALA A 251 -13.57 5.08 19.62
N LYS A 252 -13.63 6.33 20.10
CA LYS A 252 -13.43 6.69 21.50
C LYS A 252 -14.41 5.96 22.41
N THR A 253 -15.70 5.98 22.08
CA THR A 253 -16.76 5.34 22.86
C THR A 253 -16.58 3.82 22.92
N LEU A 254 -16.36 3.18 21.77
CA LEU A 254 -16.15 1.73 21.68
C LEU A 254 -14.91 1.25 22.44
N ALA A 255 -13.89 2.10 22.56
CA ALA A 255 -12.65 1.82 23.28
C ALA A 255 -12.72 2.21 24.77
N GLY A 256 -13.81 2.77 25.27
CA GLY A 256 -13.96 3.21 26.67
C GLY A 256 -13.01 4.35 27.06
N ILE A 257 -12.56 5.18 26.11
CA ILE A 257 -11.65 6.28 26.38
C ILE A 257 -12.41 7.44 27.01
N ARG A 258 -12.05 7.81 28.24
CA ARG A 258 -12.57 9.00 28.94
C ARG A 258 -11.76 10.23 28.57
N GLY A 259 -12.41 11.39 28.48
CA GLY A 259 -11.78 12.66 28.08
C GLY A 259 -11.52 12.75 26.57
N LYS A 260 -10.69 13.71 26.14
CA LYS A 260 -10.30 13.91 24.74
C LYS A 260 -9.13 12.96 24.40
N PRO A 261 -9.27 12.03 23.44
CA PRO A 261 -8.18 11.11 23.10
C PRO A 261 -7.00 11.86 22.46
N THR A 262 -5.81 11.32 22.61
CA THR A 262 -4.67 11.69 21.77
C THR A 262 -4.89 11.09 20.38
N ILE A 263 -4.67 11.85 19.31
CA ILE A 263 -4.80 11.38 17.92
C ILE A 263 -3.42 11.22 17.32
N ILE A 264 -3.17 10.06 16.74
CA ILE A 264 -1.88 9.72 16.11
C ILE A 264 -2.10 9.56 14.61
N TYR A 265 -1.49 10.46 13.84
CA TYR A 265 -1.51 10.40 12.39
C TYR A 265 -0.19 9.83 11.87
N PRO A 266 -0.20 8.87 10.93
CA PRO A 266 1.02 8.46 10.24
C PRO A 266 1.54 9.63 9.41
N VAL A 267 2.83 9.94 9.54
CA VAL A 267 3.47 10.92 8.66
C VAL A 267 3.76 10.23 7.32
N LYS A 268 3.33 10.83 6.21
CA LYS A 268 3.85 10.43 4.90
C LYS A 268 5.37 10.65 4.92
N LYS A 269 6.15 9.58 4.83
CA LYS A 269 7.58 9.71 4.54
C LYS A 269 7.70 10.41 3.20
N GLN A 270 7.93 11.72 3.22
CA GLN A 270 8.37 12.39 1.99
C GLN A 270 9.75 11.82 1.67
N PRO A 271 9.98 11.32 0.44
CA PRO A 271 11.31 10.93 0.05
C PRO A 271 12.21 12.13 0.27
N ASN A 272 13.17 12.00 1.19
CA ASN A 272 14.14 13.06 1.45
C ASN A 272 14.84 13.32 0.12
N LEU A 273 14.67 14.53 -0.45
CA LEU A 273 15.30 14.91 -1.73
C LEU A 273 16.79 14.57 -1.70
N LEU A 274 17.44 14.80 -0.55
CA LEU A 274 18.84 14.45 -0.32
C LEU A 274 19.07 12.92 -0.43
N GLN A 275 18.22 12.08 0.18
CA GLN A 275 18.33 10.61 0.05
C GLN A 275 18.07 10.14 -1.37
N SER A 276 17.15 10.76 -2.11
CA SER A 276 16.90 10.42 -3.51
C SER A 276 18.06 10.85 -4.40
N VAL A 277 18.69 11.97 -4.13
CA VAL A 277 19.90 12.45 -4.83
C VAL A 277 21.09 11.54 -4.48
N ILE A 278 21.30 11.22 -3.21
CA ILE A 278 22.38 10.31 -2.77
C ILE A 278 22.16 8.91 -3.37
N LYS A 279 20.96 8.33 -3.34
CA LYS A 279 20.69 7.04 -3.98
C LYS A 279 20.96 7.09 -5.49
N ARG A 280 20.59 8.17 -6.18
CA ARG A 280 20.90 8.33 -7.61
C ARG A 280 22.41 8.47 -7.85
N ALA A 281 23.10 9.27 -7.05
CA ALA A 281 24.55 9.46 -7.16
C ALA A 281 25.31 8.16 -6.88
N VAL A 282 24.93 7.40 -5.83
CA VAL A 282 25.50 6.09 -5.51
C VAL A 282 25.22 5.08 -6.62
N LYS A 283 24.00 5.02 -7.15
CA LYS A 283 23.66 4.13 -8.26
C LYS A 283 24.44 4.47 -9.53
N SER A 284 24.61 5.77 -9.85
CA SER A 284 25.43 6.23 -10.97
C SER A 284 26.91 5.92 -10.77
N PHE A 285 27.44 6.08 -9.53
CA PHE A 285 28.81 5.77 -9.19
C PHE A 285 29.11 4.27 -9.28
N ILE A 286 28.22 3.43 -8.72
CA ILE A 286 28.34 1.96 -8.83
C ILE A 286 28.25 1.51 -10.29
N GLY A 287 27.34 2.09 -11.09
CA GLY A 287 27.25 1.82 -12.53
C GLY A 287 28.51 2.24 -13.29
N TYR A 288 29.10 3.38 -12.93
CA TYR A 288 30.35 3.88 -13.55
C TYR A 288 31.57 3.01 -13.17
N VAL A 289 31.72 2.67 -11.88
CA VAL A 289 32.82 1.84 -11.37
C VAL A 289 32.66 0.39 -11.84
N GLY A 290 31.43 -0.16 -11.75
CA GLY A 290 31.12 -1.50 -12.26
C GLY A 290 31.35 -1.62 -13.77
N GLY A 291 30.93 -0.64 -14.55
CA GLY A 291 31.19 -0.59 -16.00
C GLY A 291 32.69 -0.53 -16.35
N LYS A 292 33.49 0.23 -15.59
CA LYS A 292 34.97 0.28 -15.83
C LYS A 292 35.73 -0.97 -15.36
N VAL A 293 35.26 -1.63 -14.30
CA VAL A 293 35.89 -2.87 -13.81
C VAL A 293 35.54 -4.04 -14.72
N PHE A 294 34.31 -4.09 -15.26
CA PHE A 294 33.90 -5.16 -16.19
C PHE A 294 34.46 -5.00 -17.61
N LEU A 295 34.78 -3.80 -18.07
CA LEU A 295 35.38 -3.56 -19.39
C LEU A 295 36.88 -3.87 -19.45
N LYS A 296 37.54 -4.10 -18.31
CA LYS A 296 38.98 -4.48 -18.26
C LYS A 296 39.27 -5.98 -18.04
N GLY A 297 38.24 -6.78 -17.77
CA GLY A 297 38.46 -8.21 -17.55
C GLY A 297 37.23 -9.05 -17.88
N ALA A 298 37.26 -9.67 -19.06
CA ALA A 298 36.37 -10.70 -19.58
C ALA A 298 35.21 -10.23 -20.48
N GLY A 299 35.18 -10.84 -21.66
CA GLY A 299 34.14 -10.67 -22.66
C GLY A 299 32.76 -11.14 -22.22
N PHE A 300 31.80 -10.50 -22.83
CA PHE A 300 30.40 -10.89 -23.02
C PHE A 300 29.73 -11.81 -21.99
N ILE A 301 29.03 -11.23 -21.00
CA ILE A 301 27.73 -11.73 -20.54
C ILE A 301 26.91 -10.51 -20.14
N SER A 302 25.80 -10.29 -20.85
CA SER A 302 24.79 -9.28 -20.55
C SER A 302 23.97 -9.72 -19.34
N TYR A 303 24.04 -9.00 -18.23
CA TYR A 303 23.07 -9.08 -17.13
C TYR A 303 22.26 -7.79 -17.07
N ASN A 304 21.14 -7.78 -17.80
CA ASN A 304 20.00 -6.93 -17.49
C ASN A 304 19.14 -7.73 -16.50
N ASN A 305 19.10 -7.31 -15.26
CA ASN A 305 18.05 -7.47 -14.23
C ASN A 305 18.67 -7.63 -12.83
N LEU A 306 18.91 -6.52 -12.19
CA LEU A 306 18.97 -6.45 -10.71
C LEU A 306 18.04 -5.29 -10.30
N THR A 307 16.79 -5.63 -10.06
CA THR A 307 15.86 -4.82 -9.27
C THR A 307 16.20 -5.06 -7.81
N LEU A 308 16.70 -4.03 -7.13
CA LEU A 308 16.74 -3.97 -5.67
C LEU A 308 15.54 -3.13 -5.24
N ASP A 309 14.55 -3.80 -4.64
CA ASP A 309 13.43 -3.19 -3.90
C ASP A 309 13.90 -2.47 -2.63
#